data_2897cb7bb9486e982ef2083c4ec85b6e
#
_entry.id   2897cb7bb9486e982ef2083c4ec85b6e
#
_cell.length_a   1.000
_cell.length_b   1.000
_cell.length_c   1.000
_cell.angle_alpha   90.00
_cell.angle_beta   90.00
_cell.angle_gamma   90.00
#
_symmetry.space_group_name_H-M   'P 1'
#
loop_
_entity.id
_entity.type
_entity.pdbx_description
1 polymer ?
#
loop_
_entity_poly.entity_id
_entity_poly.type
_entity_poly.pdbx_seq_one_letter_code
_entity_poly.pdbx_strand_id
1 'polypeptide(L)'
;MVRNKPSQERRREERQRTRLRSGKVIDLDGRFIIECQFCDIAPHGARLRITEVPNLPERFWLFDDHYARAILAQIVWREKREVGVQFTVDPSLPPLDDERLSQLAGKYYSL
;
A
#
# COMPACT_ATOMS: atom_id res chain seq x y z
N MET A 1 17.23 -6.36 29.87
CA MET A 1 17.49 -7.14 28.90
C MET A 1 16.31 -7.79 28.30
N VAL A 2 15.78 -8.62 28.97
CA VAL A 2 14.72 -9.33 28.35
C VAL A 2 13.49 -8.52 28.10
N ARG A 3 13.33 -7.48 28.84
CA ARG A 3 12.11 -6.78 28.78
C ARG A 3 11.89 -6.10 27.49
N ASN A 4 12.88 -5.82 26.70
CA ASN A 4 12.63 -5.26 25.40
C ASN A 4 12.08 -6.26 24.42
N LYS A 5 12.30 -7.51 24.67
CA LYS A 5 11.91 -8.50 23.70
C LYS A 5 10.41 -8.62 23.47
N PRO A 6 9.57 -8.54 24.49
CA PRO A 6 8.15 -8.65 24.19
C PRO A 6 7.65 -7.58 23.23
N SER A 7 8.10 -6.36 23.39
CA SER A 7 7.70 -5.32 22.45
C SER A 7 8.19 -5.60 21.07
N GLN A 8 9.44 -6.01 20.96
CA GLN A 8 10.00 -6.28 19.65
C GLN A 8 9.32 -7.45 19.00
N GLU A 9 8.94 -8.44 19.76
CA GLU A 9 8.26 -9.57 19.19
C GLU A 9 6.90 -9.20 18.67
N ARG A 10 6.19 -8.34 19.36
CA ARG A 10 4.91 -7.90 18.87
C ARG A 10 5.05 -7.17 17.54
N ARG A 11 6.05 -6.32 17.42
CA ARG A 11 6.26 -5.61 16.17
C ARG A 11 6.61 -6.57 15.05
N ARG A 12 7.40 -7.59 15.34
CA ARG A 12 7.74 -8.55 14.31
C ARG A 12 6.53 -9.32 13.85
N GLU A 13 5.65 -9.66 14.77
CA GLU A 13 4.44 -10.38 14.38
C GLU A 13 3.58 -9.54 13.48
N GLU A 14 3.46 -8.27 13.76
CA GLU A 14 2.68 -7.39 12.89
C GLU A 14 3.31 -7.31 11.52
N ARG A 15 4.61 -7.21 11.45
CA ARG A 15 5.26 -7.17 10.15
C ARG A 15 5.11 -8.46 9.39
N GLN A 16 5.16 -9.58 10.10
CA GLN A 16 4.99 -10.84 9.42
C GLN A 16 3.62 -10.94 8.77
N ARG A 17 2.62 -10.42 9.43
CA ARG A 17 1.30 -10.44 8.83
C ARG A 17 1.23 -9.59 7.59
N THR A 18 1.87 -8.44 7.61
CA THR A 18 1.79 -7.55 6.45
C THR A 18 2.65 -8.01 5.30
N ARG A 19 3.71 -8.76 5.56
CA ARG A 19 4.58 -9.14 4.45
C ARG A 19 3.90 -10.08 3.48
N LEU A 20 2.80 -10.70 3.86
CA LEU A 20 2.06 -11.56 2.96
C LEU A 20 0.98 -10.82 2.20
N ARG A 21 0.86 -9.53 2.38
CA ARG A 21 -0.20 -8.77 1.75
C ARG A 21 0.32 -8.07 0.53
N SER A 22 -0.47 -8.08 -0.50
CA SER A 22 -0.15 -7.39 -1.74
C SER A 22 -1.08 -6.22 -1.94
N GLY A 23 -0.67 -5.33 -2.80
CA GLY A 23 -1.45 -4.17 -3.14
C GLY A 23 -1.16 -3.72 -4.55
N LYS A 24 -1.81 -2.64 -4.94
CA LYS A 24 -1.65 -2.07 -6.26
C LYS A 24 -1.56 -0.57 -6.16
N VAL A 25 -0.69 0.00 -6.97
CA VAL A 25 -0.57 1.44 -7.09
C VAL A 25 -1.45 1.87 -8.26
N ILE A 26 -2.40 2.74 -7.98
CA ILE A 26 -3.38 3.20 -8.95
C ILE A 26 -3.24 4.70 -9.04
N ASP A 27 -3.11 5.24 -10.24
CA ASP A 27 -2.95 6.68 -10.34
C ASP A 27 -4.26 7.39 -10.00
N LEU A 28 -4.21 8.71 -9.94
CA LEU A 28 -5.38 9.47 -9.49
C LEU A 28 -6.54 9.40 -10.49
N ASP A 29 -6.26 8.97 -11.71
CA ASP A 29 -7.30 8.78 -12.72
C ASP A 29 -7.89 7.37 -12.67
N GLY A 30 -7.39 6.53 -11.80
CA GLY A 30 -7.93 5.18 -11.65
C GLY A 30 -7.22 4.12 -12.45
N ARG A 31 -6.08 4.43 -13.03
CA ARG A 31 -5.34 3.46 -13.85
C ARG A 31 -4.35 2.69 -13.01
N PHE A 32 -4.26 1.42 -13.27
CA PHE A 32 -3.28 0.57 -12.61
C PHE A 32 -1.87 0.94 -13.08
N ILE A 33 -0.95 1.10 -12.14
CA ILE A 33 0.44 1.39 -12.47
C ILE A 33 1.30 0.16 -12.23
N ILE A 34 1.30 -0.37 -11.01
CA ILE A 34 2.18 -1.49 -10.69
C ILE A 34 1.68 -2.17 -9.42
N GLU A 35 2.02 -3.41 -9.27
CA GLU A 35 1.74 -4.14 -8.04
C GLU A 35 2.81 -3.83 -7.01
N CYS A 36 2.44 -3.92 -5.76
CA CYS A 36 3.37 -3.70 -4.67
C CYS A 36 3.10 -4.71 -3.56
N GLN A 37 3.99 -4.73 -2.60
CA GLN A 37 3.85 -5.59 -1.43
C GLN A 37 3.96 -4.73 -0.20
N PHE A 38 3.06 -4.94 0.75
CA PHE A 38 3.12 -4.23 2.02
C PHE A 38 4.20 -4.86 2.89
N CYS A 39 5.20 -4.08 3.25
CA CYS A 39 6.22 -4.54 4.19
C CYS A 39 5.84 -4.19 5.62
N ASP A 40 5.35 -2.99 5.80
CA ASP A 40 4.85 -2.51 7.07
C ASP A 40 3.62 -1.69 6.80
N ILE A 41 2.68 -1.72 7.74
CA ILE A 41 1.49 -0.90 7.62
C ILE A 41 1.15 -0.38 9.02
N ALA A 42 0.76 0.87 9.08
CA ALA A 42 0.42 1.56 10.31
C ALA A 42 -0.78 2.44 10.03
N PRO A 43 -1.42 2.99 11.07
CA PRO A 43 -2.59 3.83 10.81
C PRO A 43 -2.31 5.04 9.93
N HIS A 44 -1.08 5.53 9.92
CA HIS A 44 -0.77 6.76 9.20
C HIS A 44 -0.03 6.54 7.90
N GLY A 45 0.41 5.33 7.62
CA GLY A 45 1.16 5.12 6.40
C GLY A 45 1.64 3.70 6.27
N ALA A 46 2.50 3.48 5.28
CA ALA A 46 2.98 2.14 4.98
C ALA A 46 4.34 2.20 4.32
N ARG A 47 5.05 1.09 4.38
CA ARG A 47 6.26 0.88 3.62
C ARG A 47 5.96 -0.19 2.59
N LEU A 48 6.22 0.12 1.35
CA LEU A 48 5.88 -0.74 0.22
C LEU A 48 7.14 -1.20 -0.48
N ARG A 49 7.11 -2.41 -0.97
CA ARG A 49 8.16 -2.93 -1.84
C ARG A 49 7.61 -3.03 -3.24
N ILE A 50 8.39 -2.54 -4.20
CA ILE A 50 8.00 -2.52 -5.61
C ILE A 50 9.13 -3.15 -6.40
N THR A 51 8.78 -4.18 -7.18
CA THR A 51 9.80 -4.97 -7.87
C THR A 51 10.58 -4.13 -8.86
N GLU A 52 9.88 -3.32 -9.61
CA GLU A 52 10.51 -2.38 -10.51
C GLU A 52 10.13 -1.01 -10.05
N VAL A 53 11.02 -0.06 -10.26
CA VAL A 53 10.79 1.29 -9.77
C VAL A 53 10.46 2.18 -10.95
N PRO A 54 9.23 2.16 -11.42
CA PRO A 54 8.84 3.09 -12.46
C PRO A 54 8.76 4.49 -11.89
N ASN A 55 8.46 5.41 -12.75
CA ASN A 55 8.32 6.79 -12.36
C ASN A 55 6.97 6.95 -11.65
N LEU A 56 6.93 6.69 -10.37
CA LEU A 56 5.69 6.75 -9.61
C LEU A 56 5.27 8.19 -9.39
N PRO A 57 3.97 8.48 -9.48
CA PRO A 57 3.49 9.81 -9.08
C PRO A 57 3.66 10.02 -7.58
N GLU A 58 3.73 11.28 -7.18
CA GLU A 58 3.90 11.61 -5.78
C GLU A 58 2.70 11.17 -4.94
N ARG A 59 1.52 11.19 -5.50
CA ARG A 59 0.30 10.75 -4.85
C ARG A 59 -0.40 9.73 -5.74
N PHE A 60 -1.01 8.76 -5.09
CA PHE A 60 -1.73 7.72 -5.82
C PHE A 60 -2.71 7.04 -4.87
N TRP A 61 -3.61 6.27 -5.46
CA TRP A 61 -4.48 5.40 -4.67
C TRP A 61 -3.73 4.12 -4.42
N LEU A 62 -3.63 3.74 -3.15
CA LEU A 62 -3.01 2.48 -2.75
C LEU A 62 -4.13 1.49 -2.50
N PHE A 63 -4.24 0.49 -3.38
CA PHE A 63 -5.27 -0.52 -3.27
C PHE A 63 -4.75 -1.68 -2.46
N ASP A 64 -5.51 -2.06 -1.43
CA ASP A 64 -5.16 -3.16 -0.53
C ASP A 64 -5.92 -4.39 -1.02
N ASP A 65 -5.19 -5.37 -1.55
CA ASP A 65 -5.82 -6.57 -2.09
C ASP A 65 -6.55 -7.35 -1.01
N HIS A 66 -6.09 -7.27 0.22
CA HIS A 66 -6.70 -8.03 1.30
C HIS A 66 -8.10 -7.53 1.65
N TYR A 67 -8.25 -6.22 1.72
CA TYR A 67 -9.54 -5.63 2.09
C TYR A 67 -10.30 -5.07 0.90
N ALA A 68 -9.69 -5.11 -0.28
CA ALA A 68 -10.33 -4.61 -1.52
C ALA A 68 -10.76 -3.16 -1.37
N ARG A 69 -9.89 -2.33 -0.83
CA ARG A 69 -10.18 -0.90 -0.72
C ARG A 69 -8.93 -0.10 -1.03
N ALA A 70 -9.17 1.16 -1.38
CA ALA A 70 -8.12 2.08 -1.77
C ALA A 70 -8.04 3.22 -0.79
N ILE A 71 -6.82 3.67 -0.54
CA ILE A 71 -6.58 4.80 0.32
C ILE A 71 -5.59 5.72 -0.38
N LEU A 72 -5.79 7.02 -0.23
CA LEU A 72 -4.92 7.99 -0.87
C LEU A 72 -3.59 8.03 -0.13
N ALA A 73 -2.50 7.91 -0.87
CA ALA A 73 -1.16 7.83 -0.31
C ALA A 73 -0.27 8.84 -0.97
N GLN A 74 0.64 9.40 -0.19
CA GLN A 74 1.64 10.33 -0.67
C GLN A 74 3.01 9.80 -0.33
N ILE A 75 3.93 9.82 -1.30
CA ILE A 75 5.27 9.34 -1.08
C ILE A 75 6.01 10.32 -0.19
N VAL A 76 6.65 9.80 0.86
CA VAL A 76 7.45 10.62 1.75
C VAL A 76 8.93 10.26 1.68
N TRP A 77 9.27 9.07 1.18
CA TRP A 77 10.66 8.73 0.90
C TRP A 77 10.70 7.58 -0.08
N ARG A 78 11.83 7.48 -0.76
CA ARG A 78 12.12 6.39 -1.68
C ARG A 78 13.52 5.89 -1.41
N GLU A 79 13.69 4.57 -1.48
CA GLU A 79 15.01 4.00 -1.30
C GLU A 79 15.04 2.65 -2.00
N LYS A 80 15.82 2.57 -3.08
CA LYS A 80 15.95 1.34 -3.84
C LYS A 80 14.58 0.86 -4.30
N ARG A 81 14.15 -0.29 -3.85
CA ARG A 81 12.87 -0.83 -4.26
C ARG A 81 11.78 -0.63 -3.23
N GLU A 82 12.01 0.27 -2.29
CA GLU A 82 11.04 0.52 -1.25
C GLU A 82 10.59 1.96 -1.30
N VAL A 83 9.35 2.16 -0.91
CA VAL A 83 8.73 3.47 -0.90
C VAL A 83 7.97 3.60 0.40
N GLY A 84 8.20 4.70 1.11
CA GLY A 84 7.40 5.02 2.28
C GLY A 84 6.31 5.99 1.90
N VAL A 85 5.09 5.70 2.31
CA VAL A 85 3.96 6.55 1.99
C VAL A 85 3.24 6.94 3.26
N GLN A 86 2.63 8.11 3.23
CA GLN A 86 1.77 8.61 4.27
C GLN A 86 0.36 8.63 3.72
N PHE A 87 -0.60 8.14 4.51
CA PHE A 87 -1.99 8.18 4.10
C PHE A 87 -2.50 9.59 4.28
N THR A 88 -3.32 10.02 3.35
CA THR A 88 -3.78 11.40 3.36
C THR A 88 -5.22 11.45 2.87
N VAL A 89 -5.82 12.62 2.99
CA VAL A 89 -7.20 12.85 2.58
C VAL A 89 -7.22 14.09 1.72
N ASP A 90 -7.92 14.01 0.61
CA ASP A 90 -8.10 15.15 -0.27
C ASP A 90 -9.57 15.18 -0.69
N PRO A 91 -10.39 16.04 -0.04
CA PRO A 91 -11.82 16.05 -0.36
C PRO A 91 -12.12 16.43 -1.79
N SER A 92 -11.19 17.07 -2.49
CA SER A 92 -11.44 17.45 -3.88
C SER A 92 -11.26 16.28 -4.84
N LEU A 93 -10.68 15.17 -4.39
CA LEU A 93 -10.51 13.99 -5.23
C LEU A 93 -11.65 13.02 -4.99
N PRO A 94 -12.38 12.64 -6.04
CA PRO A 94 -13.38 11.60 -5.86
C PRO A 94 -12.71 10.26 -5.60
N PRO A 95 -13.21 9.48 -4.66
CA PRO A 95 -12.64 8.17 -4.42
C PRO A 95 -12.94 7.24 -5.59
N LEU A 96 -12.19 6.16 -5.67
CA LEU A 96 -12.48 5.13 -6.65
C LEU A 96 -13.84 4.53 -6.33
N ASP A 97 -14.66 4.35 -7.36
CA ASP A 97 -16.01 3.85 -7.11
C ASP A 97 -15.99 2.33 -6.93
N ASP A 98 -17.14 1.78 -6.54
CA ASP A 98 -17.23 0.37 -6.22
C ASP A 98 -16.95 -0.50 -7.43
N GLU A 99 -17.37 -0.05 -8.60
CA GLU A 99 -17.14 -0.81 -9.80
C GLU A 99 -15.65 -0.93 -10.09
N ARG A 100 -14.91 0.18 -9.94
CA ARG A 100 -13.47 0.15 -10.16
C ARG A 100 -12.77 -0.70 -9.12
N LEU A 101 -13.20 -0.61 -7.86
CA LEU A 101 -12.62 -1.44 -6.82
C LEU A 101 -12.84 -2.92 -7.11
N SER A 102 -14.02 -3.27 -7.59
CA SER A 102 -14.30 -4.65 -7.96
C SER A 102 -13.44 -5.11 -9.11
N GLN A 103 -13.23 -4.25 -10.09
CA GLN A 103 -12.39 -4.60 -11.22
C GLN A 103 -10.96 -4.86 -10.77
N LEU A 104 -10.45 -4.02 -9.89
CA LEU A 104 -9.09 -4.19 -9.41
C LEU A 104 -8.94 -5.48 -8.63
N ALA A 105 -9.91 -5.78 -7.78
CA ALA A 105 -9.85 -6.99 -6.98
C ALA A 105 -9.95 -8.24 -7.84
N GLY A 106 -10.88 -8.25 -8.80
CA GLY A 106 -11.09 -9.44 -9.61
C GLY A 106 -10.06 -9.62 -10.71
N LYS A 107 -9.73 -8.53 -11.38
CA LYS A 107 -8.94 -8.63 -12.58
C LYS A 107 -7.54 -9.17 -12.34
N TYR A 108 -6.94 -8.80 -11.21
CA TYR A 108 -5.54 -9.14 -10.99
C TYR A 108 -5.36 -10.35 -10.10
N TYR A 109 -6.45 -10.91 -9.61
CA TYR A 109 -6.36 -12.12 -8.82
C TYR A 109 -6.53 -13.38 -9.62
N SER A 110 -7.14 -13.27 -10.77
CA SER A 110 -7.43 -14.46 -11.53
C SER A 110 -6.21 -15.01 -12.23
N LEU A 111 -5.10 -14.41 -12.02
CA LEU A 111 -3.87 -14.97 -12.55
C LEU A 111 -3.37 -16.07 -11.66
#